data_3fdfe9e94db0ec15d688c816d4e2cfe9
#
_entry.id   3fdfe9e94db0ec15d688c816d4e2cfe9
#
_cell.length_a   1.000
_cell.length_b   1.000
_cell.length_c   1.000
_cell.angle_alpha   90.00
_cell.angle_beta   90.00
_cell.angle_gamma   90.00
#
_symmetry.space_group_name_H-M   'P 1'
#
loop_
_entity.id
_entity.type
_entity.pdbx_description
1 polymer ?
#
loop_
_entity_poly.entity_id
_entity_poly.type
_entity_poly.pdbx_seq_one_letter_code
_entity_poly.pdbx_strand_id
1 'polypeptide(L)'
;MNELRTEVSDRALGNYIISMTHDASHIFEVIALAKLHGLVNHDSDKYQSFIQVTPLFETIEDLDRIEEILENLFGNETYRSLITQNDSRKLQEVMLGYSDSCKDGGILSSSWNLYKAQQEVLGISEKYNIESRLFHGRGGTVGRGGGPTHNAILAQPNKTVNGMIKITEQGEVLSYKYAVPQSASYELELAVGGLMKASKHLIVEDSSSNDKFEDIMKTMAKLGEEKYRKLTDEKEGIMDYFYEATPVQELAELNIGSRPSHRKKTERSKYSIRAIPWVFGWSLSRHTLPAWYGLGSALRRTIEKNNNSIDNLKRMYSEWPFFRVLVENIQMALAKADLDIAKDYAELVENKVAAKEIINDIAEEYDSTVAMLLSIVESQALLSENKKLSISLDRRKPYLDPLNYIQVMLIKKHRNLSEKNEDIFDMLLRTIHAIAIGMRNTG
;
A
#
# COMPACT_ATOMS: atom_id res chain seq x y z
N MET A 1 -0.35 -18.83 -23.51
CA MET A 1 0.81 -19.17 -22.64
C MET A 1 1.57 -20.38 -23.17
N ASN A 2 0.94 -21.53 -23.42
CA ASN A 2 1.65 -22.73 -23.90
C ASN A 2 2.31 -22.49 -25.28
N GLU A 3 1.67 -21.78 -26.20
CA GLU A 3 2.25 -21.38 -27.49
C GLU A 3 3.54 -20.56 -27.30
N LEU A 4 3.51 -19.53 -26.45
CA LEU A 4 4.71 -18.72 -26.14
C LEU A 4 5.84 -19.57 -25.56
N ARG A 5 5.53 -20.57 -24.75
CA ARG A 5 6.51 -21.49 -24.21
C ARG A 5 7.19 -22.30 -25.33
N THR A 6 6.41 -22.86 -26.23
CA THR A 6 6.93 -23.70 -27.34
C THR A 6 7.65 -22.88 -28.41
N GLU A 7 7.23 -21.66 -28.70
CA GLU A 7 7.81 -20.82 -29.73
C GLU A 7 9.05 -20.04 -29.24
N VAL A 8 9.08 -19.65 -27.95
CA VAL A 8 10.15 -18.80 -27.42
C VAL A 8 11.09 -19.59 -26.51
N SER A 9 10.61 -20.12 -25.40
CA SER A 9 11.40 -20.87 -24.39
C SER A 9 10.52 -21.38 -23.27
N ASP A 10 10.91 -22.49 -22.64
CA ASP A 10 10.32 -22.97 -21.38
C ASP A 10 10.43 -21.94 -20.24
N ARG A 11 11.36 -20.98 -20.35
CA ARG A 11 11.56 -19.87 -19.41
C ARG A 11 10.79 -18.61 -19.77
N ALA A 12 10.03 -18.60 -20.86
CA ALA A 12 9.20 -17.45 -21.25
C ALA A 12 8.07 -17.18 -20.25
N LEU A 13 7.68 -18.20 -19.48
CA LEU A 13 6.71 -18.11 -18.42
C LEU A 13 7.44 -18.15 -17.07
N GLY A 14 7.07 -17.25 -16.18
CA GLY A 14 7.58 -17.20 -14.82
C GLY A 14 6.47 -17.44 -13.80
N ASN A 15 6.36 -16.51 -12.87
CA ASN A 15 5.33 -16.55 -11.83
C ASN A 15 3.98 -16.09 -12.40
N TYR A 16 2.95 -16.86 -12.13
CA TYR A 16 1.55 -16.54 -12.40
C TYR A 16 0.90 -16.04 -11.11
N ILE A 17 0.69 -14.73 -11.01
CA ILE A 17 0.15 -14.10 -9.82
C ILE A 17 -1.37 -14.10 -9.89
N ILE A 18 -2.02 -14.59 -8.85
CA ILE A 18 -3.47 -14.49 -8.69
C ILE A 18 -3.82 -13.50 -7.59
N SER A 19 -4.69 -12.54 -7.92
CA SER A 19 -5.20 -11.56 -6.97
C SER A 19 -6.35 -12.13 -6.13
N MET A 20 -6.57 -11.52 -4.94
CA MET A 20 -7.69 -11.90 -4.06
C MET A 20 -7.68 -13.39 -3.72
N THR A 21 -6.55 -13.86 -3.22
CA THR A 21 -6.39 -15.24 -2.77
C THR A 21 -7.03 -15.40 -1.40
N HIS A 22 -8.26 -15.87 -1.35
CA HIS A 22 -9.02 -16.05 -0.12
C HIS A 22 -8.95 -17.47 0.43
N ASP A 23 -8.52 -18.44 -0.40
CA ASP A 23 -8.47 -19.86 -0.05
C ASP A 23 -7.40 -20.58 -0.87
N ALA A 24 -6.87 -21.69 -0.32
CA ALA A 24 -5.89 -22.55 -1.00
C ALA A 24 -6.44 -23.15 -2.30
N SER A 25 -7.76 -23.39 -2.38
CA SER A 25 -8.42 -23.92 -3.60
C SER A 25 -8.19 -23.05 -4.82
N HIS A 26 -8.11 -21.72 -4.67
CA HIS A 26 -7.84 -20.80 -5.78
C HIS A 26 -6.51 -21.11 -6.49
N ILE A 27 -5.49 -21.55 -5.73
CA ILE A 27 -4.20 -21.97 -6.28
C ILE A 27 -4.35 -23.31 -7.02
N PHE A 28 -5.07 -24.25 -6.43
CA PHE A 28 -5.31 -25.55 -7.06
C PHE A 28 -6.16 -25.44 -8.33
N GLU A 29 -7.12 -24.53 -8.39
CA GLU A 29 -7.89 -24.22 -9.60
C GLU A 29 -6.99 -23.74 -10.75
N VAL A 30 -6.04 -22.84 -10.47
CA VAL A 30 -5.07 -22.39 -11.47
C VAL A 30 -4.19 -23.54 -11.93
N ILE A 31 -3.72 -24.40 -11.02
CA ILE A 31 -2.92 -25.57 -11.36
C ILE A 31 -3.72 -26.57 -12.21
N ALA A 32 -5.00 -26.80 -11.90
CA ALA A 32 -5.88 -27.63 -12.69
C ALA A 32 -6.07 -27.10 -14.11
N LEU A 33 -6.34 -25.80 -14.26
CA LEU A 33 -6.42 -25.15 -15.57
C LEU A 33 -5.10 -25.21 -16.34
N ALA A 34 -3.97 -25.00 -15.66
CA ALA A 34 -2.64 -25.12 -16.24
C ALA A 34 -2.37 -26.54 -16.76
N LYS A 35 -2.81 -27.57 -16.03
CA LYS A 35 -2.70 -28.97 -16.44
C LYS A 35 -3.53 -29.25 -17.69
N LEU A 36 -4.76 -28.74 -17.78
CA LEU A 36 -5.61 -28.92 -18.97
C LEU A 36 -4.99 -28.30 -20.23
N HIS A 37 -4.12 -27.30 -20.07
CA HIS A 37 -3.46 -26.60 -21.18
C HIS A 37 -1.98 -26.98 -21.36
N GLY A 38 -1.50 -28.07 -20.75
CA GLY A 38 -0.16 -28.59 -20.93
C GLY A 38 0.95 -27.74 -20.28
N LEU A 39 0.59 -26.88 -19.32
CA LEU A 39 1.56 -26.09 -18.53
C LEU A 39 1.96 -26.80 -17.22
N VAL A 40 1.23 -27.84 -16.84
CA VAL A 40 1.56 -28.76 -15.75
C VAL A 40 1.39 -30.18 -16.30
N ASN A 41 2.46 -30.95 -16.29
CA ASN A 41 2.48 -32.34 -16.75
C ASN A 41 2.75 -33.28 -15.57
N HIS A 42 2.32 -34.52 -15.72
CA HIS A 42 2.63 -35.61 -14.80
C HIS A 42 3.13 -36.80 -15.65
N ASP A 43 4.37 -37.16 -15.46
CA ASP A 43 4.99 -38.29 -16.14
C ASP A 43 5.74 -39.16 -15.11
N SER A 44 5.42 -40.46 -15.08
CA SER A 44 6.15 -41.49 -14.32
C SER A 44 6.48 -41.06 -12.86
N ASP A 45 5.49 -40.63 -12.08
CA ASP A 45 5.60 -40.17 -10.70
C ASP A 45 6.26 -38.80 -10.49
N LYS A 46 6.54 -38.04 -11.56
CA LYS A 46 7.07 -36.68 -11.47
C LYS A 46 6.09 -35.67 -12.04
N TYR A 47 5.85 -34.62 -11.25
CA TYR A 47 5.14 -33.43 -11.75
C TYR A 47 6.13 -32.48 -12.36
N GLN A 48 5.80 -31.91 -13.51
CA GLN A 48 6.53 -30.81 -14.13
C GLN A 48 5.60 -29.63 -14.32
N SER A 49 5.98 -28.47 -13.78
CA SER A 49 5.24 -27.24 -13.96
C SER A 49 6.11 -26.20 -14.68
N PHE A 50 5.56 -25.57 -15.70
CA PHE A 50 6.20 -24.47 -16.45
C PHE A 50 5.75 -23.10 -15.93
N ILE A 51 4.87 -23.06 -14.94
CA ILE A 51 4.46 -21.84 -14.22
C ILE A 51 4.57 -22.07 -12.71
N GLN A 52 4.92 -21.02 -11.98
CA GLN A 52 4.83 -20.99 -10.53
C GLN A 52 3.66 -20.10 -10.14
N VAL A 53 2.69 -20.62 -9.39
CA VAL A 53 1.55 -19.82 -8.94
C VAL A 53 1.94 -19.05 -7.69
N THR A 54 1.77 -17.73 -7.74
CA THR A 54 2.05 -16.82 -6.62
C THR A 54 0.73 -16.30 -6.08
N PRO A 55 0.34 -16.67 -4.85
CA PRO A 55 -0.82 -16.08 -4.19
C PRO A 55 -0.55 -14.60 -3.87
N LEU A 56 -1.56 -13.75 -4.08
CA LEU A 56 -1.54 -12.35 -3.64
C LEU A 56 -2.63 -12.15 -2.59
N PHE A 57 -2.22 -11.82 -1.38
CA PHE A 57 -3.07 -11.47 -0.25
C PHE A 57 -3.24 -9.95 -0.19
N GLU A 58 -4.47 -9.46 -0.32
CA GLU A 58 -4.75 -8.04 -0.56
C GLU A 58 -5.54 -7.36 0.55
N THR A 59 -6.55 -8.03 1.11
CA THR A 59 -7.40 -7.46 2.17
C THR A 59 -6.83 -7.73 3.56
N ILE A 60 -7.34 -7.03 4.57
CA ILE A 60 -6.96 -7.30 5.97
C ILE A 60 -7.34 -8.74 6.34
N GLU A 61 -8.52 -9.21 5.92
CA GLU A 61 -8.96 -10.58 6.15
C GLU A 61 -8.05 -11.63 5.49
N ASP A 62 -7.58 -11.38 4.26
CA ASP A 62 -6.63 -12.28 3.58
C ASP A 62 -5.31 -12.38 4.35
N LEU A 63 -4.81 -11.24 4.84
CA LEU A 63 -3.57 -11.18 5.62
C LEU A 63 -3.71 -11.92 6.96
N ASP A 64 -4.85 -11.82 7.63
CA ASP A 64 -5.12 -12.53 8.90
C ASP A 64 -5.25 -14.06 8.71
N ARG A 65 -5.60 -14.53 7.49
CA ARG A 65 -5.76 -15.95 7.17
C ARG A 65 -4.57 -16.56 6.43
N ILE A 66 -3.49 -15.82 6.25
CA ILE A 66 -2.35 -16.27 5.43
C ILE A 66 -1.73 -17.57 5.95
N GLU A 67 -1.63 -17.72 7.27
CA GLU A 67 -1.11 -18.91 7.92
C GLU A 67 -1.95 -20.14 7.56
N GLU A 68 -3.28 -20.08 7.71
CA GLU A 68 -4.22 -21.15 7.38
C GLU A 68 -4.11 -21.57 5.91
N ILE A 69 -4.08 -20.59 5.00
CA ILE A 69 -4.04 -20.83 3.57
C ILE A 69 -2.72 -21.49 3.16
N LEU A 70 -1.60 -20.99 3.66
CA LEU A 70 -0.29 -21.59 3.38
C LEU A 70 -0.09 -22.93 4.04
N GLU A 71 -0.66 -23.18 5.24
CA GLU A 71 -0.67 -24.49 5.87
C GLU A 71 -1.37 -25.53 4.99
N ASN A 72 -2.53 -25.18 4.43
CA ASN A 72 -3.28 -26.03 3.51
C ASN A 72 -2.52 -26.31 2.20
N LEU A 73 -1.81 -25.29 1.67
CA LEU A 73 -0.99 -25.44 0.47
C LEU A 73 0.24 -26.32 0.72
N PHE A 74 1.03 -25.97 1.74
CA PHE A 74 2.29 -26.67 2.02
C PHE A 74 2.08 -28.04 2.66
N GLY A 75 0.93 -28.26 3.31
CA GLY A 75 0.49 -29.57 3.78
C GLY A 75 0.23 -30.58 2.64
N ASN A 76 -0.06 -30.11 1.43
CA ASN A 76 -0.36 -30.95 0.27
C ASN A 76 0.94 -31.44 -0.40
N GLU A 77 1.13 -32.78 -0.47
CA GLU A 77 2.33 -33.40 -1.04
C GLU A 77 2.49 -33.13 -2.54
N THR A 78 1.40 -33.15 -3.29
CA THR A 78 1.41 -32.84 -4.72
C THR A 78 1.86 -31.40 -4.97
N TYR A 79 1.36 -30.46 -4.17
CA TYR A 79 1.79 -29.07 -4.26
C TYR A 79 3.28 -28.91 -3.97
N ARG A 80 3.77 -29.53 -2.90
CA ARG A 80 5.21 -29.49 -2.59
C ARG A 80 6.07 -30.09 -3.70
N SER A 81 5.60 -31.12 -4.39
CA SER A 81 6.33 -31.69 -5.53
C SER A 81 6.39 -30.74 -6.72
N LEU A 82 5.33 -29.97 -6.97
CA LEU A 82 5.27 -28.97 -8.05
C LEU A 82 6.24 -27.80 -7.85
N ILE A 83 6.37 -27.29 -6.63
CA ILE A 83 7.29 -26.18 -6.32
C ILE A 83 8.77 -26.59 -6.28
N THR A 84 9.06 -27.89 -6.19
CA THR A 84 10.45 -28.41 -6.07
C THR A 84 11.13 -28.55 -7.43
N GLN A 85 10.40 -28.61 -8.55
CA GLN A 85 10.91 -29.08 -9.83
C GLN A 85 11.70 -28.08 -10.68
N ASN A 86 11.41 -26.78 -10.54
CA ASN A 86 11.98 -25.77 -11.45
C ASN A 86 13.33 -25.21 -11.00
N ASP A 87 13.72 -25.47 -9.79
CA ASP A 87 15.02 -25.10 -9.23
C ASP A 87 15.39 -26.14 -8.19
N SER A 88 16.64 -26.40 -7.96
CA SER A 88 17.11 -27.25 -6.85
C SER A 88 16.65 -26.70 -5.46
N ARG A 89 16.03 -25.52 -5.44
CA ARG A 89 15.44 -24.87 -4.28
C ARG A 89 13.91 -25.04 -4.29
N LYS A 90 13.36 -25.38 -3.14
CA LYS A 90 11.90 -25.34 -2.92
C LYS A 90 11.50 -23.91 -2.61
N LEU A 91 11.33 -23.08 -3.63
CA LEU A 91 11.02 -21.65 -3.47
C LEU A 91 9.54 -21.36 -3.76
N GLN A 92 8.84 -20.82 -2.79
CA GLN A 92 7.50 -20.25 -2.95
C GLN A 92 7.53 -18.73 -2.91
N GLU A 93 7.02 -18.08 -3.93
CA GLU A 93 6.79 -16.62 -3.91
C GLU A 93 5.40 -16.33 -3.36
N VAL A 94 5.32 -15.38 -2.41
CA VAL A 94 4.06 -14.89 -1.81
C VAL A 94 4.01 -13.39 -1.99
N MET A 95 2.95 -12.89 -2.63
CA MET A 95 2.77 -11.46 -2.87
C MET A 95 1.85 -10.84 -1.82
N LEU A 96 2.24 -9.67 -1.33
CA LEU A 96 1.52 -8.90 -0.31
C LEU A 96 0.99 -7.60 -0.91
N GLY A 97 -0.31 -7.34 -0.72
CA GLY A 97 -1.03 -6.19 -1.27
C GLY A 97 -1.09 -5.03 -0.30
N TYR A 98 -0.39 -3.95 -0.60
CA TYR A 98 -0.31 -2.73 0.22
C TYR A 98 -1.49 -1.78 0.01
N SER A 99 -1.89 -1.60 -1.24
CA SER A 99 -2.90 -0.61 -1.61
C SER A 99 -4.30 -1.03 -1.16
N ASP A 100 -4.65 -2.29 -1.38
CA ASP A 100 -5.97 -2.81 -1.04
C ASP A 100 -6.14 -2.94 0.47
N SER A 101 -5.13 -3.42 1.21
CA SER A 101 -5.16 -3.47 2.66
C SER A 101 -5.25 -2.08 3.30
N CYS A 102 -4.54 -1.07 2.76
CA CYS A 102 -4.63 0.31 3.24
C CYS A 102 -6.00 0.94 2.93
N LYS A 103 -6.59 0.65 1.78
CA LYS A 103 -7.96 1.04 1.45
C LYS A 103 -8.95 0.40 2.42
N ASP A 104 -8.75 -0.85 2.77
CA ASP A 104 -9.65 -1.64 3.61
C ASP A 104 -9.63 -1.18 5.07
N GLY A 105 -8.46 -1.15 5.70
CA GLY A 105 -8.31 -0.92 7.15
C GLY A 105 -7.56 0.37 7.55
N GLY A 106 -7.10 1.18 6.59
CA GLY A 106 -6.25 2.35 6.86
C GLY A 106 -4.78 1.97 7.09
N ILE A 107 -3.91 2.98 7.20
CA ILE A 107 -2.45 2.79 7.21
C ILE A 107 -1.94 1.97 8.39
N LEU A 108 -2.51 2.14 9.59
CA LEU A 108 -2.05 1.42 10.79
C LEU A 108 -2.33 -0.08 10.70
N SER A 109 -3.58 -0.44 10.39
CA SER A 109 -3.99 -1.84 10.25
C SER A 109 -3.26 -2.51 9.10
N SER A 110 -3.20 -1.84 7.94
CA SER A 110 -2.47 -2.35 6.78
C SER A 110 -0.99 -2.63 7.10
N SER A 111 -0.28 -1.64 7.67
CA SER A 111 1.15 -1.79 7.97
C SER A 111 1.41 -2.91 8.98
N TRP A 112 0.59 -3.00 10.03
CA TRP A 112 0.73 -4.03 11.05
C TRP A 112 0.42 -5.43 10.52
N ASN A 113 -0.70 -5.61 9.82
CA ASN A 113 -1.07 -6.91 9.28
C ASN A 113 -0.09 -7.39 8.20
N LEU A 114 0.45 -6.48 7.38
CA LEU A 114 1.55 -6.80 6.46
C LEU A 114 2.83 -7.24 7.19
N TYR A 115 3.16 -6.60 8.31
CA TYR A 115 4.32 -6.98 9.13
C TYR A 115 4.12 -8.37 9.71
N LYS A 116 2.97 -8.63 10.31
CA LYS A 116 2.57 -9.90 10.90
C LYS A 116 2.52 -11.05 9.88
N ALA A 117 1.86 -10.82 8.75
CA ALA A 117 1.77 -11.79 7.66
C ALA A 117 3.14 -12.27 7.17
N GLN A 118 4.15 -11.40 7.14
CA GLN A 118 5.52 -11.78 6.77
C GLN A 118 6.14 -12.74 7.79
N GLN A 119 5.90 -12.52 9.09
CA GLN A 119 6.38 -13.43 10.15
C GLN A 119 5.68 -14.79 10.03
N GLU A 120 4.39 -14.81 9.75
CA GLU A 120 3.61 -16.03 9.56
C GLU A 120 4.07 -16.81 8.33
N VAL A 121 4.30 -16.13 7.19
CA VAL A 121 4.89 -16.77 5.98
C VAL A 121 6.22 -17.42 6.31
N LEU A 122 7.09 -16.74 7.05
CA LEU A 122 8.38 -17.30 7.46
C LEU A 122 8.20 -18.55 8.32
N GLY A 123 7.38 -18.49 9.37
CA GLY A 123 7.15 -19.60 10.29
C GLY A 123 6.61 -20.86 9.60
N ILE A 124 5.62 -20.69 8.72
CA ILE A 124 5.07 -21.81 7.93
C ILE A 124 6.10 -22.34 6.94
N SER A 125 6.89 -21.48 6.31
CA SER A 125 7.92 -21.90 5.35
C SER A 125 9.02 -22.73 6.03
N GLU A 126 9.46 -22.32 7.21
CA GLU A 126 10.41 -23.08 8.05
C GLU A 126 9.84 -24.47 8.45
N LYS A 127 8.57 -24.52 8.87
CA LYS A 127 7.87 -25.77 9.26
C LYS A 127 7.90 -26.82 8.15
N TYR A 128 7.72 -26.41 6.89
CA TYR A 128 7.68 -27.30 5.72
C TYR A 128 9.01 -27.42 4.97
N ASN A 129 10.07 -26.76 5.46
CA ASN A 129 11.37 -26.67 4.79
C ASN A 129 11.24 -26.17 3.33
N ILE A 130 10.47 -25.09 3.17
CA ILE A 130 10.25 -24.37 1.92
C ILE A 130 10.89 -22.99 2.06
N GLU A 131 11.69 -22.58 1.08
CA GLU A 131 12.19 -21.21 1.02
C GLU A 131 11.07 -20.28 0.53
N SER A 132 10.82 -19.18 1.23
CA SER A 132 9.84 -18.18 0.80
C SER A 132 10.52 -16.93 0.27
N ARG A 133 9.96 -16.35 -0.80
CA ARG A 133 10.32 -15.03 -1.29
C ARG A 133 9.11 -14.11 -1.21
N LEU A 134 9.20 -13.11 -0.36
CA LEU A 134 8.16 -12.11 -0.26
C LEU A 134 8.22 -11.15 -1.46
N PHE A 135 7.07 -10.95 -2.10
CA PHE A 135 6.89 -9.98 -3.17
C PHE A 135 6.02 -8.82 -2.67
N HIS A 136 6.65 -7.69 -2.44
CA HIS A 136 6.00 -6.50 -1.92
C HIS A 136 5.32 -5.72 -3.06
N GLY A 137 3.99 -5.83 -3.14
CA GLY A 137 3.14 -5.12 -4.11
C GLY A 137 2.95 -3.65 -3.75
N ARG A 138 4.06 -2.91 -3.63
CA ARG A 138 4.08 -1.50 -3.23
C ARG A 138 3.76 -0.58 -4.40
N GLY A 139 3.11 0.56 -4.09
CA GLY A 139 2.95 1.66 -5.02
C GLY A 139 3.86 2.84 -4.68
N GLY A 140 3.72 3.95 -5.41
CA GLY A 140 4.57 5.14 -5.23
C GLY A 140 4.21 5.97 -3.99
N THR A 141 2.95 6.00 -3.58
CA THR A 141 2.47 6.82 -2.46
C THR A 141 2.48 6.08 -1.13
N VAL A 142 2.46 6.81 -0.01
CA VAL A 142 2.44 6.24 1.35
C VAL A 142 1.25 5.31 1.56
N GLY A 143 0.04 5.70 1.15
CA GLY A 143 -1.16 4.87 1.23
C GLY A 143 -1.14 3.61 0.34
N ARG A 144 -0.04 3.41 -0.39
CA ARG A 144 0.24 2.21 -1.20
C ARG A 144 1.56 1.55 -0.83
N GLY A 145 2.09 1.84 0.38
CA GLY A 145 3.36 1.33 0.86
C GLY A 145 4.59 2.02 0.28
N GLY A 146 4.42 3.20 -0.36
CA GLY A 146 5.52 4.01 -0.87
C GLY A 146 6.41 4.57 0.23
N GLY A 147 7.63 4.94 -0.14
CA GLY A 147 8.64 5.51 0.75
C GLY A 147 10.06 5.14 0.29
N PRO A 148 11.12 5.66 0.94
CA PRO A 148 12.50 5.35 0.61
C PRO A 148 12.77 3.84 0.64
N THR A 149 13.31 3.29 -0.44
CA THR A 149 13.50 1.84 -0.62
C THR A 149 14.39 1.24 0.47
N HIS A 150 15.50 1.91 0.79
CA HIS A 150 16.43 1.46 1.85
C HIS A 150 15.73 1.30 3.20
N ASN A 151 15.02 2.34 3.65
CA ASN A 151 14.32 2.34 4.93
C ASN A 151 13.21 1.30 4.96
N ALA A 152 12.48 1.16 3.85
CA ALA A 152 11.43 0.17 3.72
C ALA A 152 11.95 -1.27 3.82
N ILE A 153 13.14 -1.57 3.30
CA ILE A 153 13.77 -2.88 3.44
C ILE A 153 14.18 -3.12 4.90
N LEU A 154 14.76 -2.12 5.58
CA LEU A 154 15.15 -2.23 6.99
C LEU A 154 13.96 -2.31 7.97
N ALA A 155 12.80 -1.87 7.55
CA ALA A 155 11.57 -1.92 8.34
C ALA A 155 10.86 -3.28 8.29
N GLN A 156 11.34 -4.24 7.48
CA GLN A 156 10.75 -5.57 7.42
C GLN A 156 11.03 -6.37 8.71
N PRO A 157 10.17 -7.33 9.07
CA PRO A 157 10.40 -8.20 10.21
C PRO A 157 11.74 -8.93 10.08
N ASN A 158 12.36 -9.21 11.23
CA ASN A 158 13.62 -9.91 11.26
C ASN A 158 13.55 -11.26 10.52
N LYS A 159 14.59 -11.64 9.79
CA LYS A 159 14.71 -12.88 9.00
C LYS A 159 13.79 -13.00 7.78
N THR A 160 12.85 -12.08 7.53
CA THR A 160 11.98 -12.14 6.35
C THR A 160 12.68 -11.69 5.06
N VAL A 161 13.78 -10.98 5.18
CA VAL A 161 14.68 -10.62 4.08
C VAL A 161 15.90 -11.54 4.12
N ASN A 162 15.85 -12.61 3.35
CA ASN A 162 16.85 -13.70 3.39
C ASN A 162 17.75 -13.68 2.13
N GLY A 163 18.57 -12.64 2.00
CA GLY A 163 19.43 -12.44 0.84
C GLY A 163 18.71 -12.05 -0.44
N MET A 164 17.37 -11.97 -0.41
CA MET A 164 16.54 -11.60 -1.55
C MET A 164 15.27 -10.88 -1.12
N ILE A 165 14.80 -9.98 -1.96
CA ILE A 165 13.54 -9.28 -1.83
C ILE A 165 13.00 -8.96 -3.23
N LYS A 166 11.69 -9.02 -3.41
CA LYS A 166 11.03 -8.59 -4.65
C LYS A 166 10.08 -7.45 -4.38
N ILE A 167 10.22 -6.36 -5.11
CA ILE A 167 9.45 -5.12 -4.89
C ILE A 167 8.85 -4.70 -6.24
N THR A 168 7.57 -4.34 -6.24
CA THR A 168 6.97 -3.65 -7.39
C THR A 168 7.34 -2.17 -7.34
N GLU A 169 7.71 -1.62 -8.49
CA GLU A 169 7.80 -0.18 -8.70
C GLU A 169 6.89 0.22 -9.87
N GLN A 170 6.20 1.33 -9.74
CA GLN A 170 5.32 1.86 -10.78
C GLN A 170 6.16 2.45 -11.93
N GLY A 171 5.61 2.48 -13.16
CA GLY A 171 6.34 2.93 -14.35
C GLY A 171 6.92 4.34 -14.23
N GLU A 172 6.17 5.28 -13.65
CA GLU A 172 6.64 6.63 -13.39
C GLU A 172 7.76 6.69 -12.34
N VAL A 173 7.71 5.82 -11.33
CA VAL A 173 8.78 5.69 -10.32
C VAL A 173 10.05 5.14 -10.97
N LEU A 174 9.93 4.15 -11.85
CA LEU A 174 11.05 3.61 -12.64
C LEU A 174 11.72 4.71 -13.46
N SER A 175 10.95 5.53 -14.18
CA SER A 175 11.48 6.66 -14.94
C SER A 175 12.20 7.66 -14.05
N TYR A 176 11.61 8.01 -12.90
CA TYR A 176 12.19 8.96 -11.96
C TYR A 176 13.50 8.47 -11.35
N LYS A 177 13.55 7.19 -10.95
CA LYS A 177 14.74 6.62 -10.28
C LYS A 177 15.84 6.25 -11.25
N TYR A 178 15.51 5.69 -12.42
CA TYR A 178 16.46 4.98 -13.27
C TYR A 178 16.71 5.60 -14.64
N ALA A 179 16.05 6.70 -15.00
CA ALA A 179 16.27 7.37 -16.29
C ALA A 179 17.66 8.02 -16.43
N VAL A 180 18.28 8.39 -15.30
CA VAL A 180 19.61 9.01 -15.26
C VAL A 180 20.61 8.06 -14.58
N PRO A 181 21.75 7.69 -15.21
CA PRO A 181 22.68 6.70 -14.67
C PRO A 181 23.14 6.98 -13.23
N GLN A 182 23.42 8.24 -12.90
CA GLN A 182 23.87 8.62 -11.55
C GLN A 182 22.78 8.40 -10.49
N SER A 183 21.52 8.74 -10.83
CA SER A 183 20.38 8.46 -9.94
C SER A 183 20.15 6.96 -9.83
N ALA A 184 20.24 6.23 -10.92
CA ALA A 184 20.07 4.78 -10.96
C ALA A 184 21.10 4.06 -10.06
N SER A 185 22.40 4.40 -10.19
CA SER A 185 23.46 3.86 -9.33
C SER A 185 23.15 4.12 -7.86
N TYR A 186 22.80 5.36 -7.50
CA TYR A 186 22.49 5.73 -6.14
C TYR A 186 21.29 4.95 -5.55
N GLU A 187 20.20 4.83 -6.29
CA GLU A 187 19.01 4.08 -5.86
C GLU A 187 19.30 2.58 -5.72
N LEU A 188 20.08 2.00 -6.64
CA LEU A 188 20.49 0.60 -6.59
C LEU A 188 21.45 0.33 -5.41
N GLU A 189 22.42 1.22 -5.18
CA GLU A 189 23.33 1.11 -4.02
C GLU A 189 22.56 1.17 -2.70
N LEU A 190 21.56 2.07 -2.58
CA LEU A 190 20.69 2.13 -1.42
C LEU A 190 19.86 0.85 -1.23
N ALA A 191 19.34 0.28 -2.32
CA ALA A 191 18.57 -0.96 -2.26
C ALA A 191 19.44 -2.15 -1.85
N VAL A 192 20.63 -2.29 -2.44
CA VAL A 192 21.61 -3.35 -2.10
C VAL A 192 22.10 -3.17 -0.66
N GLY A 193 22.45 -1.96 -0.24
CA GLY A 193 22.85 -1.66 1.12
C GLY A 193 21.76 -2.00 2.15
N GLY A 194 20.49 -1.74 1.82
CA GLY A 194 19.34 -2.15 2.62
C GLY A 194 19.20 -3.67 2.72
N LEU A 195 19.29 -4.36 1.57
CA LEU A 195 19.26 -5.82 1.49
C LEU A 195 20.36 -6.48 2.33
N MET A 196 21.59 -6.02 2.19
CA MET A 196 22.73 -6.55 2.98
C MET A 196 22.52 -6.37 4.48
N LYS A 197 22.06 -5.18 4.91
CA LYS A 197 21.81 -4.90 6.33
C LYS A 197 20.65 -5.74 6.89
N ALA A 198 19.55 -5.85 6.15
CA ALA A 198 18.39 -6.64 6.57
C ALA A 198 18.71 -8.16 6.61
N SER A 199 19.65 -8.60 5.78
CA SER A 199 20.12 -10.00 5.74
C SER A 199 21.28 -10.30 6.71
N LYS A 200 21.61 -9.38 7.62
CA LYS A 200 22.73 -9.53 8.59
C LYS A 200 22.60 -10.81 9.43
N HIS A 201 21.39 -11.23 9.74
CA HIS A 201 21.10 -12.45 10.51
C HIS A 201 21.66 -13.74 9.88
N LEU A 202 21.96 -13.74 8.58
CA LEU A 202 22.61 -14.87 7.90
C LEU A 202 24.07 -15.10 8.36
N ILE A 203 24.69 -14.09 8.97
CA ILE A 203 26.10 -14.12 9.40
C ILE A 203 26.23 -13.96 10.90
N VAL A 204 25.35 -13.17 11.53
CA VAL A 204 25.39 -12.85 12.96
C VAL A 204 24.03 -13.14 13.57
N GLU A 205 23.97 -13.95 14.59
CA GLU A 205 22.74 -14.19 15.34
C GLU A 205 22.22 -12.88 15.94
N ASP A 206 20.96 -12.56 15.66
CA ASP A 206 20.25 -11.43 16.24
C ASP A 206 19.15 -11.97 17.16
N SER A 207 19.30 -11.70 18.45
CA SER A 207 18.37 -12.12 19.51
C SER A 207 17.43 -10.99 19.95
N SER A 208 17.36 -9.88 19.22
CA SER A 208 16.50 -8.76 19.57
C SER A 208 15.03 -9.14 19.41
N SER A 209 14.28 -9.14 20.52
CA SER A 209 12.83 -9.31 20.53
C SER A 209 12.16 -7.94 20.67
N ASN A 210 11.10 -7.74 19.87
CA ASN A 210 10.26 -6.53 19.91
C ASN A 210 8.89 -6.81 20.55
N ASP A 211 8.70 -7.90 21.27
CA ASP A 211 7.40 -8.40 21.72
C ASP A 211 6.55 -7.33 22.41
N LYS A 212 7.13 -6.52 23.29
CA LYS A 212 6.41 -5.42 23.95
C LYS A 212 5.94 -4.33 22.98
N PHE A 213 6.72 -4.04 21.94
CA PHE A 213 6.37 -3.07 20.93
C PHE A 213 5.29 -3.63 20.00
N GLU A 214 5.34 -4.92 19.71
CA GLU A 214 4.33 -5.60 18.88
C GLU A 214 2.96 -5.59 19.55
N ASP A 215 2.86 -5.81 20.86
CA ASP A 215 1.59 -5.73 21.60
C ASP A 215 0.98 -4.32 21.57
N ILE A 216 1.82 -3.29 21.72
CA ILE A 216 1.39 -1.90 21.60
C ILE A 216 0.91 -1.62 20.17
N MET A 217 1.67 -2.05 19.18
CA MET A 217 1.33 -1.86 17.77
C MET A 217 0.05 -2.58 17.37
N LYS A 218 -0.16 -3.80 17.85
CA LYS A 218 -1.40 -4.57 17.66
C LYS A 218 -2.62 -3.81 18.19
N THR A 219 -2.49 -3.22 19.39
CA THR A 219 -3.55 -2.40 19.98
C THR A 219 -3.83 -1.15 19.14
N MET A 220 -2.78 -0.45 18.72
CA MET A 220 -2.90 0.75 17.87
C MET A 220 -3.52 0.42 16.51
N ALA A 221 -3.09 -0.67 15.88
CA ALA A 221 -3.61 -1.09 14.58
C ALA A 221 -5.12 -1.33 14.64
N LYS A 222 -5.59 -2.05 15.66
CA LYS A 222 -7.03 -2.27 15.88
C LYS A 222 -7.80 -0.97 16.09
N LEU A 223 -7.30 -0.09 16.96
CA LEU A 223 -7.96 1.19 17.25
C LEU A 223 -7.98 2.13 16.02
N GLY A 224 -6.92 2.10 15.23
CA GLY A 224 -6.82 2.86 13.97
C GLY A 224 -7.77 2.34 12.91
N GLU A 225 -7.89 1.02 12.77
CA GLU A 225 -8.86 0.39 11.87
C GLU A 225 -10.30 0.74 12.26
N GLU A 226 -10.65 0.61 13.55
CA GLU A 226 -11.97 0.99 14.06
C GLU A 226 -12.31 2.45 13.69
N LYS A 227 -11.37 3.38 13.90
CA LYS A 227 -11.57 4.79 13.56
C LYS A 227 -11.69 5.02 12.07
N TYR A 228 -10.85 4.35 11.27
CA TYR A 228 -10.87 4.46 9.81
C TYR A 228 -12.17 3.91 9.23
N ARG A 229 -12.58 2.70 9.62
CA ARG A 229 -13.82 2.06 9.14
C ARG A 229 -15.06 2.83 9.60
N LYS A 230 -15.07 3.41 10.80
CA LYS A 230 -16.14 4.27 11.25
C LYS A 230 -16.40 5.45 10.31
N LEU A 231 -15.35 6.02 9.72
CA LEU A 231 -15.53 7.07 8.71
C LEU A 231 -15.88 6.45 7.33
N THR A 232 -15.12 5.45 6.86
CA THR A 232 -15.20 5.01 5.46
C THR A 232 -16.30 4.03 5.16
N ASP A 233 -16.85 3.32 6.17
CA ASP A 233 -17.86 2.28 6.01
C ASP A 233 -19.19 2.65 6.67
N GLU A 234 -19.15 3.38 7.81
CA GLU A 234 -20.33 3.61 8.63
C GLU A 234 -20.87 5.05 8.57
N LYS A 235 -20.00 6.04 8.25
CA LYS A 235 -20.44 7.45 8.22
C LYS A 235 -21.37 7.69 7.04
N GLU A 236 -22.60 8.11 7.34
CA GLU A 236 -23.59 8.47 6.31
C GLU A 236 -23.05 9.57 5.40
N GLY A 237 -23.26 9.41 4.10
CA GLY A 237 -22.82 10.38 3.09
C GLY A 237 -21.34 10.34 2.71
N ILE A 238 -20.50 9.46 3.32
CA ILE A 238 -19.06 9.41 3.03
C ILE A 238 -18.76 9.05 1.58
N MET A 239 -19.55 8.17 0.98
CA MET A 239 -19.32 7.78 -0.41
C MET A 239 -19.70 8.91 -1.37
N ASP A 240 -20.80 9.61 -1.13
CA ASP A 240 -21.17 10.80 -1.91
C ASP A 240 -20.12 11.90 -1.74
N TYR A 241 -19.68 12.13 -0.50
CA TYR A 241 -18.54 13.03 -0.23
C TYR A 241 -17.30 12.64 -1.05
N PHE A 242 -16.89 11.37 -1.04
CA PHE A 242 -15.74 10.91 -1.80
C PHE A 242 -15.90 11.14 -3.30
N TYR A 243 -17.06 10.79 -3.86
CA TYR A 243 -17.30 10.96 -5.30
C TYR A 243 -17.40 12.43 -5.73
N GLU A 244 -17.92 13.28 -4.86
CA GLU A 244 -18.20 14.67 -5.19
C GLU A 244 -17.05 15.61 -4.79
N ALA A 245 -16.39 15.39 -3.64
CA ALA A 245 -15.24 16.15 -3.16
C ALA A 245 -13.89 15.68 -3.72
N THR A 246 -13.88 14.76 -4.69
CA THR A 246 -12.64 14.32 -5.33
C THR A 246 -12.84 14.20 -6.85
N PRO A 247 -11.76 14.23 -7.64
CA PRO A 247 -11.85 14.04 -9.09
C PRO A 247 -11.90 12.54 -9.48
N VAL A 248 -12.46 11.67 -8.63
CA VAL A 248 -12.46 10.21 -8.87
C VAL A 248 -13.30 9.81 -10.08
N GLN A 249 -14.35 10.55 -10.39
CA GLN A 249 -15.20 10.30 -11.55
C GLN A 249 -14.42 10.59 -12.84
N GLU A 250 -13.69 11.68 -12.85
CA GLU A 250 -12.87 12.12 -13.97
C GLU A 250 -11.63 11.24 -14.15
N LEU A 251 -11.10 10.70 -13.05
CA LEU A 251 -10.03 9.69 -13.07
C LEU A 251 -10.43 8.41 -13.82
N ALA A 252 -11.70 8.07 -13.82
CA ALA A 252 -12.20 6.86 -14.50
C ALA A 252 -12.01 6.91 -16.03
N GLU A 253 -11.89 8.10 -16.60
CA GLU A 253 -11.64 8.32 -18.03
C GLU A 253 -10.15 8.30 -18.40
N LEU A 254 -9.26 8.33 -17.37
CA LEU A 254 -7.82 8.17 -17.57
C LEU A 254 -7.45 6.70 -17.51
N ASN A 255 -6.58 6.26 -18.41
CA ASN A 255 -5.96 4.93 -18.38
C ASN A 255 -4.88 4.87 -17.28
N ILE A 256 -5.31 4.98 -16.01
CA ILE A 256 -4.43 4.87 -14.85
C ILE A 256 -4.40 3.42 -14.37
N GLY A 257 -3.26 2.78 -14.52
CA GLY A 257 -3.09 1.36 -14.20
C GLY A 257 -3.61 0.42 -15.29
N SER A 258 -3.42 -0.87 -15.09
CA SER A 258 -3.77 -1.93 -16.05
C SER A 258 -5.25 -2.36 -16.01
N ARG A 259 -6.06 -1.77 -15.11
CA ARG A 259 -7.43 -2.21 -14.84
C ARG A 259 -8.39 -1.01 -14.74
N PRO A 260 -9.69 -1.19 -15.08
CA PRO A 260 -10.71 -0.13 -14.89
C PRO A 260 -10.76 0.35 -13.43
N SER A 261 -11.15 1.61 -13.22
CA SER A 261 -11.23 2.23 -11.88
C SER A 261 -12.24 1.55 -10.93
N HIS A 262 -13.29 0.95 -11.48
CA HIS A 262 -14.34 0.28 -10.71
C HIS A 262 -14.43 -1.20 -11.03
N ARG A 263 -14.77 -2.01 -10.01
CA ARG A 263 -15.14 -3.43 -10.17
C ARG A 263 -16.59 -3.55 -10.67
N LYS A 264 -17.49 -2.70 -10.15
CA LYS A 264 -18.91 -2.58 -10.56
C LYS A 264 -19.25 -1.10 -10.75
N LYS A 265 -19.70 -0.71 -11.93
CA LYS A 265 -19.99 0.70 -12.27
C LYS A 265 -21.27 1.25 -11.66
N THR A 266 -22.17 0.39 -11.21
CA THR A 266 -23.53 0.77 -10.77
C THR A 266 -23.65 1.02 -9.26
N GLU A 267 -22.62 0.76 -8.48
CA GLU A 267 -22.66 0.83 -7.02
C GLU A 267 -21.63 1.83 -6.49
N ARG A 268 -22.08 2.86 -5.76
CA ARG A 268 -21.21 3.77 -5.01
C ARG A 268 -20.86 3.17 -3.66
N SER A 269 -19.88 2.28 -3.63
CA SER A 269 -19.35 1.73 -2.38
C SER A 269 -17.82 1.71 -2.38
N LYS A 270 -17.21 1.71 -1.21
CA LYS A 270 -15.76 1.54 -1.07
C LYS A 270 -15.27 0.25 -1.74
N TYR A 271 -16.08 -0.81 -1.69
CA TYR A 271 -15.74 -2.12 -2.25
C TYR A 271 -15.85 -2.19 -3.77
N SER A 272 -16.66 -1.32 -4.38
CA SER A 272 -16.78 -1.22 -5.84
C SER A 272 -15.60 -0.51 -6.48
N ILE A 273 -14.93 0.40 -5.75
CA ILE A 273 -13.76 1.15 -6.20
C ILE A 273 -12.49 0.34 -5.98
N ARG A 274 -11.56 0.38 -6.94
CA ARG A 274 -10.23 -0.19 -6.79
C ARG A 274 -9.34 0.70 -5.92
N ALA A 275 -8.28 0.11 -5.34
CA ALA A 275 -7.41 0.80 -4.40
C ALA A 275 -6.68 2.01 -5.01
N ILE A 276 -6.24 1.93 -6.29
CA ILE A 276 -5.55 3.04 -6.95
C ILE A 276 -6.45 4.28 -7.05
N PRO A 277 -7.66 4.23 -7.65
CA PRO A 277 -8.56 5.37 -7.67
C PRO A 277 -8.96 5.88 -6.29
N TRP A 278 -9.12 5.00 -5.30
CA TRP A 278 -9.41 5.39 -3.93
C TRP A 278 -8.31 6.27 -3.34
N VAL A 279 -7.08 5.77 -3.32
CA VAL A 279 -5.94 6.50 -2.75
C VAL A 279 -5.65 7.77 -3.56
N PHE A 280 -5.78 7.69 -4.87
CA PHE A 280 -5.48 8.79 -5.77
C PHE A 280 -6.50 9.92 -5.68
N GLY A 281 -7.80 9.61 -5.61
CA GLY A 281 -8.85 10.60 -5.39
C GLY A 281 -8.61 11.43 -4.13
N TRP A 282 -8.39 10.78 -2.99
CA TRP A 282 -8.07 11.43 -1.73
C TRP A 282 -6.77 12.26 -1.78
N SER A 283 -5.80 11.83 -2.57
CA SER A 283 -4.54 12.56 -2.72
C SER A 283 -4.70 13.83 -3.56
N LEU A 284 -5.40 13.74 -4.69
CA LEU A 284 -5.62 14.88 -5.60
C LEU A 284 -6.41 16.00 -4.95
N SER A 285 -7.39 15.65 -4.11
CA SER A 285 -8.18 16.61 -3.33
C SER A 285 -7.51 17.05 -2.01
N ARG A 286 -6.22 16.79 -1.86
CA ARG A 286 -5.37 17.20 -0.73
C ARG A 286 -5.77 16.65 0.65
N HIS A 287 -6.68 15.69 0.72
CA HIS A 287 -7.00 14.99 1.97
C HIS A 287 -5.91 13.98 2.37
N THR A 288 -5.34 13.25 1.41
CA THR A 288 -4.39 12.13 1.60
C THR A 288 -4.85 11.10 2.66
N LEU A 289 -6.15 11.01 2.88
CA LEU A 289 -6.84 10.40 4.02
C LEU A 289 -6.38 8.98 4.36
N PRO A 290 -6.27 8.00 3.42
CA PRO A 290 -5.92 6.63 3.77
C PRO A 290 -4.53 6.48 4.39
N ALA A 291 -3.66 7.47 4.20
CA ALA A 291 -2.25 7.41 4.60
C ALA A 291 -1.97 7.93 6.02
N TRP A 292 -3.00 8.41 6.75
CA TRP A 292 -2.81 8.95 8.10
C TRP A 292 -4.04 8.88 9.01
N TYR A 293 -5.26 8.82 8.45
CA TYR A 293 -6.50 8.90 9.23
C TYR A 293 -6.64 7.72 10.19
N GLY A 294 -6.99 8.03 11.43
CA GLY A 294 -7.13 7.07 12.52
C GLY A 294 -5.91 6.96 13.44
N LEU A 295 -4.75 7.53 13.06
CA LEU A 295 -3.53 7.44 13.88
C LEU A 295 -3.63 8.25 15.17
N GLY A 296 -4.07 9.51 15.11
CA GLY A 296 -4.16 10.39 16.29
C GLY A 296 -5.05 9.81 17.37
N SER A 297 -6.24 9.37 16.96
CA SER A 297 -7.20 8.69 17.84
C SER A 297 -6.63 7.37 18.41
N ALA A 298 -5.94 6.58 17.59
CA ALA A 298 -5.33 5.32 18.03
C ALA A 298 -4.22 5.54 19.06
N LEU A 299 -3.34 6.50 18.83
CA LEU A 299 -2.25 6.85 19.75
C LEU A 299 -2.79 7.31 21.11
N ARG A 300 -3.75 8.24 21.14
CA ARG A 300 -4.36 8.71 22.39
C ARG A 300 -5.02 7.59 23.18
N ARG A 301 -5.88 6.80 22.51
CA ARG A 301 -6.59 5.68 23.17
C ARG A 301 -5.63 4.57 23.63
N THR A 302 -4.52 4.37 22.94
CA THR A 302 -3.49 3.39 23.37
C THR A 302 -2.79 3.85 24.64
N ILE A 303 -2.47 5.14 24.77
CA ILE A 303 -1.90 5.71 26.00
C ILE A 303 -2.91 5.57 27.17
N GLU A 304 -4.17 5.89 26.94
CA GLU A 304 -5.22 5.82 27.96
C GLU A 304 -5.49 4.39 28.46
N LYS A 305 -5.53 3.42 27.55
CA LYS A 305 -5.92 2.02 27.87
C LYS A 305 -4.88 1.23 28.64
N ASN A 306 -3.61 1.44 28.38
CA ASN A 306 -2.57 0.49 28.78
C ASN A 306 -1.57 1.04 29.84
N ASN A 307 -1.85 2.16 30.50
CA ASN A 307 -0.83 2.90 31.25
C ASN A 307 0.47 3.11 30.43
N ASN A 308 0.35 3.02 29.10
CA ASN A 308 1.45 3.23 28.19
C ASN A 308 1.77 4.72 28.18
N SER A 309 2.89 5.07 28.74
CA SER A 309 3.37 6.44 28.64
C SER A 309 3.74 6.77 27.19
N ILE A 310 3.66 8.03 26.83
CA ILE A 310 4.20 8.52 25.55
C ILE A 310 5.67 8.11 25.37
N ASP A 311 6.38 7.87 26.46
CA ASP A 311 7.77 7.42 26.44
C ASP A 311 7.97 6.04 25.78
N ASN A 312 6.97 5.13 25.91
CA ASN A 312 7.00 3.87 25.16
C ASN A 312 6.91 4.10 23.64
N LEU A 313 6.08 5.06 23.19
CA LEU A 313 5.98 5.41 21.78
C LEU A 313 7.25 6.09 21.25
N LYS A 314 7.89 6.94 22.08
CA LYS A 314 9.19 7.55 21.76
C LYS A 314 10.28 6.48 21.66
N ARG A 315 10.27 5.50 22.54
CA ARG A 315 11.19 4.35 22.47
C ARG A 315 10.93 3.51 21.23
N MET A 316 9.68 3.19 20.90
CA MET A 316 9.33 2.53 19.65
C MET A 316 9.87 3.29 18.43
N TYR A 317 9.74 4.61 18.41
CA TYR A 317 10.28 5.42 17.33
C TYR A 317 11.81 5.39 17.25
N SER A 318 12.50 5.41 18.38
CA SER A 318 13.96 5.39 18.41
C SER A 318 14.58 4.02 18.17
N GLU A 319 13.94 2.95 18.68
CA GLU A 319 14.53 1.61 18.77
C GLU A 319 14.00 0.66 17.66
N TRP A 320 12.78 0.87 17.12
CA TRP A 320 12.15 -0.05 16.18
C TRP A 320 12.03 0.53 14.77
N PRO A 321 12.84 0.08 13.81
CA PRO A 321 12.85 0.60 12.43
C PRO A 321 11.47 0.57 11.74
N PHE A 322 10.67 -0.45 11.99
CA PHE A 322 9.31 -0.54 11.43
C PHE A 322 8.45 0.66 11.87
N PHE A 323 8.38 0.94 13.17
CA PHE A 323 7.55 2.03 13.68
C PHE A 323 8.10 3.40 13.27
N ARG A 324 9.43 3.55 13.25
CA ARG A 324 10.07 4.77 12.75
C ARG A 324 9.66 5.08 11.31
N VAL A 325 9.79 4.11 10.41
CA VAL A 325 9.46 4.28 8.99
C VAL A 325 7.97 4.56 8.81
N LEU A 326 7.10 3.91 9.59
CA LEU A 326 5.66 4.19 9.58
C LEU A 326 5.38 5.65 9.96
N VAL A 327 5.96 6.15 11.06
CA VAL A 327 5.81 7.54 11.52
C VAL A 327 6.35 8.52 10.49
N GLU A 328 7.53 8.30 9.92
CA GLU A 328 8.13 9.15 8.89
C GLU A 328 7.27 9.21 7.62
N ASN A 329 6.74 8.08 7.18
CA ASN A 329 5.83 8.01 6.03
C ASN A 329 4.52 8.76 6.29
N ILE A 330 3.95 8.63 7.47
CA ILE A 330 2.72 9.35 7.83
C ILE A 330 2.99 10.85 7.90
N GLN A 331 4.11 11.30 8.48
CA GLN A 331 4.50 12.72 8.43
C GLN A 331 4.59 13.24 6.99
N MET A 332 5.13 12.45 6.07
CA MET A 332 5.18 12.82 4.65
C MET A 332 3.78 12.94 4.02
N ALA A 333 2.84 12.09 4.40
CA ALA A 333 1.46 12.16 3.92
C ALA A 333 0.73 13.39 4.48
N LEU A 334 0.89 13.68 5.78
CA LEU A 334 0.33 14.87 6.43
C LEU A 334 0.90 16.17 5.85
N ALA A 335 2.20 16.23 5.57
CA ALA A 335 2.83 17.39 4.96
C ALA A 335 2.38 17.66 3.51
N LYS A 336 1.81 16.66 2.84
CA LYS A 336 1.18 16.77 1.51
C LYS A 336 -0.31 17.11 1.60
N ALA A 337 -0.96 16.80 2.70
CA ALA A 337 -2.34 17.20 2.94
C ALA A 337 -2.43 18.72 3.08
N ASP A 338 -3.59 19.26 2.73
CA ASP A 338 -3.93 20.68 2.90
C ASP A 338 -5.42 20.78 3.12
N LEU A 339 -5.81 21.02 4.38
CA LEU A 339 -7.22 20.99 4.74
C LEU A 339 -8.01 22.21 4.30
N ASP A 340 -7.34 23.33 4.02
CA ASP A 340 -8.03 24.49 3.47
C ASP A 340 -8.40 24.24 2.01
N ILE A 341 -7.49 23.68 1.22
CA ILE A 341 -7.81 23.20 -0.13
C ILE A 341 -8.86 22.08 -0.08
N ALA A 342 -8.75 21.13 0.86
CA ALA A 342 -9.72 20.05 1.00
C ALA A 342 -11.13 20.57 1.31
N LYS A 343 -11.28 21.68 2.05
CA LYS A 343 -12.57 22.35 2.28
C LYS A 343 -13.17 22.89 0.97
N ASP A 344 -12.35 23.44 0.07
CA ASP A 344 -12.84 23.91 -1.23
C ASP A 344 -13.38 22.75 -2.08
N TYR A 345 -12.74 21.58 -2.01
CA TYR A 345 -13.29 20.37 -2.63
C TYR A 345 -14.58 19.92 -1.94
N ALA A 346 -14.68 20.02 -0.62
CA ALA A 346 -15.90 19.68 0.13
C ALA A 346 -17.09 20.58 -0.26
N GLU A 347 -16.83 21.81 -0.71
CA GLU A 347 -17.87 22.69 -1.25
C GLU A 347 -18.49 22.19 -2.57
N LEU A 348 -17.92 21.21 -3.23
CA LEU A 348 -18.51 20.55 -4.41
C LEU A 348 -19.63 19.58 -4.03
N VAL A 349 -19.69 19.12 -2.78
CA VAL A 349 -20.66 18.12 -2.31
C VAL A 349 -22.06 18.77 -2.25
N GLU A 350 -23.07 18.08 -2.78
CA GLU A 350 -24.45 18.56 -2.80
C GLU A 350 -25.03 18.68 -1.38
N ASN A 351 -24.87 17.63 -0.58
CA ASN A 351 -25.32 17.64 0.81
C ASN A 351 -24.32 18.40 1.71
N LYS A 352 -24.55 19.72 1.83
CA LYS A 352 -23.67 20.62 2.60
C LYS A 352 -23.56 20.29 4.07
N VAL A 353 -24.63 19.74 4.67
CA VAL A 353 -24.62 19.36 6.10
C VAL A 353 -23.68 18.16 6.30
N ALA A 354 -23.87 17.11 5.55
CA ALA A 354 -22.98 15.93 5.62
C ALA A 354 -21.53 16.29 5.27
N ALA A 355 -21.32 17.11 4.24
CA ALA A 355 -19.99 17.57 3.84
C ALA A 355 -19.27 18.31 4.99
N LYS A 356 -19.97 19.22 5.69
CA LYS A 356 -19.41 19.98 6.81
C LYS A 356 -19.05 19.07 7.99
N GLU A 357 -19.91 18.11 8.31
CA GLU A 357 -19.62 17.15 9.38
C GLU A 357 -18.40 16.29 9.04
N ILE A 358 -18.34 15.73 7.83
CA ILE A 358 -17.23 14.87 7.39
C ILE A 358 -15.90 15.61 7.37
N ILE A 359 -15.85 16.83 6.80
CA ILE A 359 -14.59 17.59 6.74
C ILE A 359 -14.14 18.04 8.14
N ASN A 360 -15.07 18.32 9.07
CA ASN A 360 -14.72 18.63 10.45
C ASN A 360 -14.15 17.39 11.16
N ASP A 361 -14.78 16.21 11.02
CA ASP A 361 -14.25 14.95 11.58
C ASP A 361 -12.82 14.66 11.05
N ILE A 362 -12.58 14.97 9.77
CA ILE A 362 -11.25 14.82 9.14
C ILE A 362 -10.26 15.84 9.73
N ALA A 363 -10.68 17.08 9.90
CA ALA A 363 -9.81 18.14 10.43
C ALA A 363 -9.41 17.89 11.88
N GLU A 364 -10.35 17.49 12.73
CA GLU A 364 -10.06 17.14 14.12
C GLU A 364 -9.08 15.98 14.25
N GLU A 365 -9.25 14.96 13.40
CA GLU A 365 -8.31 13.82 13.39
C GLU A 365 -6.94 14.22 12.85
N TYR A 366 -6.87 15.14 11.87
CA TYR A 366 -5.61 15.67 11.36
C TYR A 366 -4.83 16.40 12.46
N ASP A 367 -5.46 17.35 13.13
CA ASP A 367 -4.83 18.13 14.19
C ASP A 367 -4.35 17.23 15.33
N SER A 368 -5.18 16.26 15.71
CA SER A 368 -4.84 15.24 16.70
C SER A 368 -3.64 14.40 16.27
N THR A 369 -3.60 13.98 15.00
CA THR A 369 -2.52 13.16 14.48
C THR A 369 -1.22 13.94 14.46
N VAL A 370 -1.23 15.18 13.98
CA VAL A 370 -0.07 16.07 13.97
C VAL A 370 0.48 16.29 15.38
N ALA A 371 -0.40 16.65 16.33
CA ALA A 371 0.01 16.90 17.72
C ALA A 371 0.67 15.66 18.36
N MET A 372 0.08 14.49 18.17
CA MET A 372 0.64 13.24 18.72
C MET A 372 1.97 12.86 18.08
N LEU A 373 2.08 12.99 16.76
CA LEU A 373 3.34 12.71 16.07
C LEU A 373 4.46 13.64 16.48
N LEU A 374 4.20 14.95 16.57
CA LEU A 374 5.19 15.92 17.01
C LEU A 374 5.68 15.63 18.44
N SER A 375 4.78 15.17 19.31
CA SER A 375 5.14 14.76 20.67
C SER A 375 6.01 13.50 20.72
N ILE A 376 5.78 12.54 19.81
CA ILE A 376 6.59 11.30 19.71
C ILE A 376 7.97 11.59 19.14
N VAL A 377 8.04 12.40 18.09
CA VAL A 377 9.31 12.73 17.40
C VAL A 377 10.08 13.84 18.13
N GLU A 378 9.49 14.45 19.16
CA GLU A 378 10.06 15.58 19.93
C GLU A 378 10.45 16.77 19.03
N SER A 379 9.56 17.13 18.10
CA SER A 379 9.76 18.18 17.13
C SER A 379 8.63 19.20 17.14
N GLN A 380 8.92 20.42 16.62
CA GLN A 380 7.93 21.49 16.50
C GLN A 380 7.26 21.55 15.12
N ALA A 381 7.78 20.80 14.14
CA ALA A 381 7.25 20.78 12.78
C ALA A 381 7.38 19.41 12.12
N LEU A 382 6.43 19.07 11.25
CA LEU A 382 6.52 17.87 10.42
C LEU A 382 7.77 17.89 9.55
N LEU A 383 8.38 16.72 9.34
CA LEU A 383 9.56 16.53 8.47
C LEU A 383 10.80 17.30 8.90
N SER A 384 10.91 17.75 10.14
CA SER A 384 12.09 18.49 10.64
C SER A 384 13.38 17.68 10.53
N GLU A 385 13.31 16.35 10.61
CA GLU A 385 14.45 15.45 10.42
C GLU A 385 14.78 15.22 8.93
N ASN A 386 13.83 15.49 8.02
CA ASN A 386 14.01 15.37 6.57
C ASN A 386 13.92 16.74 5.89
N LYS A 387 14.86 17.63 6.18
CA LYS A 387 14.91 18.99 5.63
C LYS A 387 14.87 19.05 4.10
N LYS A 388 15.47 18.05 3.41
CA LYS A 388 15.45 18.01 1.93
C LYS A 388 14.03 17.82 1.41
N LEU A 389 13.26 16.92 2.04
CA LEU A 389 11.88 16.67 1.66
C LEU A 389 10.99 17.87 2.02
N SER A 390 11.14 18.44 3.21
CA SER A 390 10.41 19.63 3.66
C SER A 390 10.59 20.77 2.67
N ILE A 391 11.83 21.17 2.36
CA ILE A 391 12.13 22.22 1.39
C ILE A 391 11.56 21.89 0.00
N SER A 392 11.65 20.63 -0.43
CA SER A 392 11.11 20.20 -1.73
C SER A 392 9.58 20.32 -1.79
N LEU A 393 8.87 20.07 -0.70
CA LEU A 393 7.42 20.27 -0.61
C LEU A 393 7.07 21.76 -0.61
N ASP A 394 7.73 22.57 0.22
CA ASP A 394 7.47 24.00 0.33
C ASP A 394 7.70 24.73 -0.99
N ARG A 395 8.75 24.36 -1.74
CA ARG A 395 9.01 24.94 -3.07
C ARG A 395 7.96 24.58 -4.12
N ARG A 396 7.20 23.51 -3.92
CA ARG A 396 6.15 23.07 -4.86
C ARG A 396 4.77 23.66 -4.54
N LYS A 397 4.48 23.98 -3.28
CA LYS A 397 3.20 24.57 -2.87
C LYS A 397 2.75 25.74 -3.75
N PRO A 398 3.59 26.77 -4.05
CA PRO A 398 3.19 27.90 -4.88
C PRO A 398 2.71 27.54 -6.29
N TYR A 399 3.05 26.37 -6.79
CA TYR A 399 2.60 25.86 -8.10
C TYR A 399 1.40 24.92 -7.97
N LEU A 400 1.36 24.13 -6.89
CA LEU A 400 0.33 23.13 -6.68
C LEU A 400 -1.00 23.72 -6.22
N ASP A 401 -0.94 24.68 -5.28
CA ASP A 401 -2.15 25.23 -4.68
C ASP A 401 -3.04 25.96 -5.72
N PRO A 402 -2.51 26.80 -6.64
CA PRO A 402 -3.30 27.35 -7.73
C PRO A 402 -3.90 26.29 -8.65
N LEU A 403 -3.19 25.19 -8.92
CA LEU A 403 -3.71 24.11 -9.74
C LEU A 403 -4.91 23.41 -9.08
N ASN A 404 -4.90 23.24 -7.75
CA ASN A 404 -6.04 22.69 -7.02
C ASN A 404 -7.26 23.63 -7.11
N TYR A 405 -7.11 24.92 -6.92
CA TYR A 405 -8.21 25.90 -7.09
C TYR A 405 -8.78 25.88 -8.51
N ILE A 406 -7.92 25.84 -9.53
CA ILE A 406 -8.34 25.71 -10.93
C ILE A 406 -9.10 24.40 -11.12
N GLN A 407 -8.60 23.29 -10.55
CA GLN A 407 -9.27 21.99 -10.65
C GLN A 407 -10.66 22.00 -10.03
N VAL A 408 -10.85 22.59 -8.84
CA VAL A 408 -12.17 22.74 -8.19
C VAL A 408 -13.12 23.52 -9.12
N MET A 409 -12.68 24.63 -9.70
CA MET A 409 -13.48 25.43 -10.64
C MET A 409 -13.86 24.61 -11.88
N LEU A 410 -12.92 23.86 -12.45
CA LEU A 410 -13.14 23.04 -13.63
C LEU A 410 -14.11 21.88 -13.34
N ILE A 411 -13.97 21.20 -12.21
CA ILE A 411 -14.87 20.14 -11.76
C ILE A 411 -16.28 20.69 -11.63
N LYS A 412 -16.46 21.81 -10.91
CA LYS A 412 -17.75 22.46 -10.74
C LYS A 412 -18.39 22.82 -12.09
N LYS A 413 -17.59 23.39 -12.99
CA LYS A 413 -18.07 23.75 -14.32
C LYS A 413 -18.44 22.51 -15.16
N HIS A 414 -17.57 21.49 -15.18
CA HIS A 414 -17.77 20.26 -15.95
C HIS A 414 -19.03 19.50 -15.51
N ARG A 415 -19.23 19.34 -14.20
CA ARG A 415 -20.38 18.61 -13.65
C ARG A 415 -21.72 19.34 -13.79
N ASN A 416 -21.71 20.67 -13.94
CA ASN A 416 -22.91 21.48 -14.11
C ASN A 416 -23.31 21.71 -15.57
N LEU A 417 -22.53 21.23 -16.54
CA LEU A 417 -22.88 21.36 -17.95
C LEU A 417 -23.90 20.31 -18.35
N SER A 418 -24.95 20.76 -19.11
CA SER A 418 -25.94 19.86 -19.70
C SER A 418 -25.38 19.01 -20.85
N GLU A 419 -24.35 19.50 -21.53
CA GLU A 419 -23.63 18.80 -22.60
C GLU A 419 -22.13 18.73 -22.27
N LYS A 420 -21.50 17.61 -22.63
CA LYS A 420 -20.06 17.43 -22.44
C LYS A 420 -19.28 18.44 -23.26
N ASN A 421 -18.41 19.18 -22.63
CA ASN A 421 -17.47 20.09 -23.28
C ASN A 421 -16.06 19.50 -23.23
N GLU A 422 -15.54 19.09 -24.39
CA GLU A 422 -14.25 18.40 -24.51
C GLU A 422 -13.08 19.29 -24.05
N ASP A 423 -13.12 20.60 -24.34
CA ASP A 423 -12.05 21.52 -23.93
C ASP A 423 -11.93 21.63 -22.41
N ILE A 424 -13.08 21.74 -21.71
CA ILE A 424 -13.10 21.79 -20.24
C ILE A 424 -12.61 20.49 -19.66
N PHE A 425 -13.01 19.36 -20.24
CA PHE A 425 -12.60 18.06 -19.79
C PHE A 425 -11.09 17.83 -20.00
N ASP A 426 -10.53 18.20 -21.17
CA ASP A 426 -9.09 18.13 -21.42
C ASP A 426 -8.29 19.00 -20.42
N MET A 427 -8.75 20.23 -20.16
CA MET A 427 -8.12 21.07 -19.13
C MET A 427 -8.17 20.44 -17.76
N LEU A 428 -9.27 19.78 -17.38
CA LEU A 428 -9.42 19.08 -16.11
C LEU A 428 -8.44 17.91 -16.01
N LEU A 429 -8.32 17.09 -17.06
CA LEU A 429 -7.35 16.01 -17.11
C LEU A 429 -5.89 16.50 -16.97
N ARG A 430 -5.56 17.62 -17.58
CA ARG A 430 -4.23 18.27 -17.43
C ARG A 430 -3.96 18.71 -15.99
N THR A 431 -4.97 19.22 -15.27
CA THR A 431 -4.79 19.56 -13.85
C THR A 431 -4.54 18.31 -12.99
N ILE A 432 -5.24 17.21 -13.28
CA ILE A 432 -5.03 15.93 -12.58
C ILE A 432 -3.57 15.48 -12.75
N HIS A 433 -3.06 15.46 -13.97
CA HIS A 433 -1.67 15.08 -14.24
C HIS A 433 -0.67 16.03 -13.56
N ALA A 434 -0.89 17.33 -13.66
CA ALA A 434 0.02 18.33 -13.09
C ALA A 434 0.09 18.25 -11.56
N ILE A 435 -1.07 18.09 -10.89
CA ILE A 435 -1.14 17.92 -9.42
C ILE A 435 -0.46 16.59 -9.02
N ALA A 436 -0.75 15.50 -9.73
CA ALA A 436 -0.15 14.19 -9.45
C ALA A 436 1.38 14.23 -9.51
N ILE A 437 1.93 14.79 -10.58
CA ILE A 437 3.38 14.95 -10.76
C ILE A 437 3.96 15.86 -9.67
N GLY A 438 3.33 17.02 -9.44
CA GLY A 438 3.78 17.98 -8.44
C GLY A 438 3.77 17.44 -7.01
N MET A 439 2.78 16.63 -6.65
CA MET A 439 2.73 15.94 -5.37
C MET A 439 3.62 14.70 -5.30
N ARG A 440 4.15 14.24 -6.43
CA ARG A 440 4.78 12.92 -6.58
C ARG A 440 3.86 11.80 -6.07
N ASN A 441 2.60 11.90 -6.45
CA ASN A 441 1.54 10.97 -6.12
C ASN A 441 0.92 10.50 -7.43
N THR A 442 1.60 9.66 -8.14
CA THR A 442 1.19 9.16 -9.45
C THR A 442 0.52 7.78 -9.36
N GLY A 443 -0.13 7.53 -8.28
CA GLY A 443 -0.87 6.30 -8.05
C GLY A 443 -0.15 5.28 -7.16
#